data_50f289901160fbd517010fce51a9fc57
#
_entry.id   50f289901160fbd517010fce51a9fc57
#
_cell.length_a   1.000
_cell.length_b   1.000
_cell.length_c   1.000
_cell.angle_alpha   90.00
_cell.angle_beta   90.00
_cell.angle_gamma   90.00
#
_symmetry.space_group_name_H-M   'P 1'
#
loop_
_entity.id
_entity.type
_entity.pdbx_description
1 polymer ?
#
loop_
_entity_poly.entity_id
_entity_poly.type
_entity_poly.pdbx_seq_one_letter_code
_entity_poly.pdbx_strand_id
1 'polypeptide(L)'
;LNWIPLPGGQYVAYLAVSSPGASSFRVKVRAFSAETKVNFGAHDGSQVSRINLPNADSAWSDPIDGMQGIVELHASEAVVGSTDRIVQIEAVSSRPFMTANASFLEVQKTLRCPAGTLSNGRVCVPAVSGSCNIDLACVSSPSSALLAAARSVVRLAMVDQSNDIEYYCTGTLVNSESHDNYLYSAAHCISSQAEAASIIATYFAELPSCGSTATPAYQAVGGGGTLLVVDKTLDVSLVRLSLAPPVGATLSAWNATVVPTGTTVIDLHHPSGDWKKF
;
A
#
# COMPACT_ATOMS: atom_id res chain seq x y z
N LEU A 1 -6.95 -28.96 -1.52
CA LEU A 1 -6.89 -28.37 -0.18
C LEU A 1 -7.17 -29.45 0.88
N ASN A 2 -6.37 -29.50 1.92
CA ASN A 2 -6.63 -30.33 3.09
C ASN A 2 -7.39 -29.50 4.11
N TRP A 3 -8.69 -29.79 4.27
CA TRP A 3 -9.54 -29.10 5.21
C TRP A 3 -9.45 -29.73 6.60
N ILE A 4 -9.24 -28.89 7.60
CA ILE A 4 -9.18 -29.27 9.00
C ILE A 4 -10.48 -28.80 9.67
N PRO A 5 -11.27 -29.69 10.29
CA PRO A 5 -12.49 -29.30 10.95
C PRO A 5 -12.22 -28.47 12.21
N LEU A 6 -13.04 -27.44 12.40
CA LEU A 6 -13.06 -26.59 13.57
C LEU A 6 -14.41 -26.71 14.32
N PRO A 7 -14.50 -26.31 15.60
CA PRO A 7 -15.78 -26.25 16.32
C PRO A 7 -16.83 -25.42 15.58
N GLY A 8 -18.10 -25.84 15.65
CA GLY A 8 -19.23 -25.09 15.05
C GLY A 8 -19.43 -25.31 13.56
N GLY A 9 -18.94 -26.42 12.97
CA GLY A 9 -19.15 -26.73 11.56
C GLY A 9 -18.34 -25.87 10.59
N GLN A 10 -17.27 -25.26 11.08
CA GLN A 10 -16.31 -24.51 10.28
C GLN A 10 -15.10 -25.39 9.92
N TYR A 11 -14.42 -25.00 8.87
CA TYR A 11 -13.23 -25.66 8.38
C TYR A 11 -12.15 -24.63 8.06
N VAL A 12 -10.88 -25.02 8.24
CA VAL A 12 -9.73 -24.21 7.85
C VAL A 12 -8.82 -25.01 6.92
N ALA A 13 -8.26 -24.32 5.92
CA ALA A 13 -7.23 -24.87 5.06
C ALA A 13 -6.11 -23.86 4.84
N TYR A 14 -4.91 -24.34 4.56
CA TYR A 14 -3.72 -23.53 4.38
C TYR A 14 -3.07 -23.80 3.03
N LEU A 15 -2.66 -22.69 2.37
CA LEU A 15 -1.89 -22.71 1.14
C LEU A 15 -0.57 -21.96 1.38
N ALA A 16 0.55 -22.66 1.21
CA ALA A 16 1.85 -22.01 1.24
C ALA A 16 2.08 -21.26 -0.09
N VAL A 17 2.54 -20.02 0.01
CA VAL A 17 2.93 -19.19 -1.13
C VAL A 17 4.37 -18.74 -0.93
N SER A 18 5.17 -18.77 -1.98
CA SER A 18 6.54 -18.29 -1.94
C SER A 18 6.83 -17.35 -3.10
N SER A 19 7.64 -16.33 -2.81
CA SER A 19 8.17 -15.40 -3.80
C SER A 19 9.69 -15.30 -3.65
N PRO A 20 10.45 -16.20 -4.33
CA PRO A 20 11.90 -16.26 -4.19
C PRO A 20 12.57 -14.94 -4.60
N GLY A 21 13.47 -14.44 -3.75
CA GLY A 21 14.18 -13.18 -3.98
C GLY A 21 13.42 -11.92 -3.59
N ALA A 22 12.23 -12.05 -2.99
CA ALA A 22 11.48 -10.93 -2.47
C ALA A 22 11.96 -10.49 -1.08
N SER A 23 11.97 -9.20 -0.82
CA SER A 23 12.10 -8.63 0.53
C SER A 23 10.76 -8.61 1.25
N SER A 24 9.69 -8.41 0.49
CA SER A 24 8.31 -8.60 0.92
C SER A 24 7.45 -8.96 -0.29
N PHE A 25 6.26 -9.49 -0.06
CA PHE A 25 5.32 -9.78 -1.13
C PHE A 25 3.87 -9.78 -0.63
N ARG A 26 2.94 -9.70 -1.57
CA ARG A 26 1.50 -9.81 -1.33
C ARG A 26 0.83 -10.65 -2.41
N VAL A 27 -0.38 -11.10 -2.15
CA VAL A 27 -1.14 -11.95 -3.06
C VAL A 27 -2.45 -11.27 -3.47
N LYS A 28 -2.86 -11.48 -4.71
CA LYS A 28 -4.21 -11.17 -5.18
C LYS A 28 -5.03 -12.44 -5.17
N VAL A 29 -6.11 -12.43 -4.43
CA VAL A 29 -6.96 -13.59 -4.23
C VAL A 29 -8.37 -13.31 -4.71
N ARG A 30 -8.96 -14.25 -5.44
CA ARG A 30 -10.40 -14.30 -5.75
C ARG A 30 -11.06 -15.39 -4.93
N ALA A 31 -12.14 -15.06 -4.22
CA ALA A 31 -13.01 -16.05 -3.61
C ALA A 31 -14.26 -16.24 -4.47
N PHE A 32 -14.71 -17.48 -4.62
CA PHE A 32 -15.90 -17.82 -5.41
C PHE A 32 -17.16 -17.99 -4.53
N SER A 33 -17.00 -17.86 -3.22
CA SER A 33 -18.11 -17.86 -2.25
C SER A 33 -17.92 -16.71 -1.25
N ALA A 34 -19.00 -15.97 -1.01
CA ALA A 34 -19.02 -14.89 0.00
C ALA A 34 -18.86 -15.42 1.45
N GLU A 35 -19.08 -16.71 1.68
CA GLU A 35 -18.90 -17.35 2.98
C GLU A 35 -17.42 -17.70 3.27
N THR A 36 -16.55 -17.64 2.26
CA THR A 36 -15.13 -17.91 2.43
C THR A 36 -14.42 -16.68 2.97
N LYS A 37 -13.81 -16.83 4.15
CA LYS A 37 -12.91 -15.80 4.71
C LYS A 37 -11.48 -16.17 4.35
N VAL A 38 -10.70 -15.18 3.94
CA VAL A 38 -9.31 -15.37 3.53
C VAL A 38 -8.42 -14.47 4.36
N ASN A 39 -7.42 -15.06 4.99
CA ASN A 39 -6.33 -14.35 5.64
C ASN A 39 -5.03 -14.61 4.88
N PHE A 40 -4.11 -13.67 4.92
CA PHE A 40 -2.76 -13.84 4.41
C PHE A 40 -1.75 -13.39 5.46
N GLY A 41 -0.72 -14.16 5.67
CA GLY A 41 0.27 -13.87 6.69
C GLY A 41 1.64 -14.48 6.42
N ALA A 42 2.63 -14.02 7.18
CA ALA A 42 3.97 -14.59 7.18
C ALA A 42 3.94 -16.04 7.66
N HIS A 43 4.86 -16.86 7.15
CA HIS A 43 4.94 -18.29 7.48
C HIS A 43 5.13 -18.55 9.00
N ASP A 44 5.75 -17.64 9.71
CA ASP A 44 5.95 -17.71 11.18
C ASP A 44 4.76 -17.19 12.00
N GLY A 45 3.70 -16.72 11.35
CA GLY A 45 2.51 -16.15 12.00
C GLY A 45 2.69 -14.74 12.55
N SER A 46 3.82 -14.08 12.33
CA SER A 46 4.13 -12.75 12.87
C SER A 46 3.31 -11.62 12.24
N GLN A 47 2.88 -11.80 11.00
CA GLN A 47 2.13 -10.80 10.23
C GLN A 47 0.93 -11.52 9.59
N VAL A 48 -0.26 -11.25 10.07
CA VAL A 48 -1.49 -11.83 9.51
C VAL A 48 -2.51 -10.73 9.31
N SER A 49 -3.03 -10.62 8.09
CA SER A 49 -4.11 -9.70 7.75
C SER A 49 -5.26 -10.42 7.05
N ARG A 50 -6.47 -9.91 7.25
CA ARG A 50 -7.64 -10.40 6.54
C ARG A 50 -7.75 -9.74 5.18
N ILE A 51 -7.93 -10.54 4.13
CA ILE A 51 -8.26 -10.04 2.79
C ILE A 51 -9.75 -9.75 2.73
N ASN A 52 -10.12 -8.49 2.56
CA ASN A 52 -11.51 -8.09 2.36
C ASN A 52 -11.91 -8.38 0.91
N LEU A 53 -12.83 -9.32 0.72
CA LEU A 53 -13.34 -9.76 -0.57
C LEU A 53 -14.81 -9.34 -0.70
N PRO A 54 -15.10 -8.17 -1.25
CA PRO A 54 -16.48 -7.76 -1.46
C PRO A 54 -17.13 -8.62 -2.55
N ASN A 55 -18.26 -9.27 -2.23
CA ASN A 55 -19.13 -9.93 -3.20
C ASN A 55 -18.49 -10.98 -4.11
N ALA A 56 -17.64 -11.85 -3.59
CA ALA A 56 -16.93 -12.89 -4.34
C ALA A 56 -16.02 -12.33 -5.47
N ASP A 57 -15.47 -11.16 -5.29
CA ASP A 57 -14.51 -10.51 -6.20
C ASP A 57 -13.06 -10.77 -5.79
N SER A 58 -12.11 -10.16 -6.49
CA SER A 58 -10.68 -10.25 -6.21
C SER A 58 -10.21 -9.09 -5.34
N ALA A 59 -9.31 -9.37 -4.41
CA ALA A 59 -8.63 -8.33 -3.64
C ALA A 59 -7.16 -8.67 -3.39
N TRP A 60 -6.33 -7.62 -3.20
CA TRP A 60 -4.96 -7.77 -2.74
C TRP A 60 -4.91 -7.89 -1.23
N SER A 61 -3.99 -8.74 -0.73
CA SER A 61 -3.60 -8.74 0.69
C SER A 61 -2.74 -7.52 1.02
N ASP A 62 -2.59 -7.24 2.32
CA ASP A 62 -1.45 -6.46 2.78
C ASP A 62 -0.14 -7.22 2.50
N PRO A 63 0.99 -6.51 2.28
CA PRO A 63 2.26 -7.16 2.10
C PRO A 63 2.77 -7.76 3.41
N ILE A 64 3.48 -8.86 3.30
CA ILE A 64 4.25 -9.46 4.39
C ILE A 64 5.74 -9.39 4.07
N ASP A 65 6.58 -9.30 5.09
CA ASP A 65 8.03 -9.34 4.92
C ASP A 65 8.53 -10.77 4.65
N GLY A 66 9.59 -10.88 3.85
CA GLY A 66 10.20 -12.15 3.51
C GLY A 66 9.70 -12.77 2.22
N MET A 67 10.00 -14.06 2.04
CA MET A 67 9.79 -14.80 0.80
C MET A 67 8.73 -15.89 0.93
N GLN A 68 8.18 -16.12 2.11
CA GLN A 68 7.24 -17.20 2.38
C GLN A 68 6.04 -16.70 3.17
N GLY A 69 4.86 -17.07 2.74
CA GLY A 69 3.60 -16.71 3.37
C GLY A 69 2.60 -17.86 3.31
N ILE A 70 1.53 -17.70 4.07
CA ILE A 70 0.42 -18.63 4.14
C ILE A 70 -0.88 -17.90 3.83
N VAL A 71 -1.63 -18.41 2.87
CA VAL A 71 -3.04 -18.08 2.69
C VAL A 71 -3.86 -19.04 3.54
N GLU A 72 -4.57 -18.51 4.53
CA GLU A 72 -5.46 -19.26 5.40
C GLU A 72 -6.91 -19.04 4.94
N LEU A 73 -7.63 -20.12 4.75
CA LEU A 73 -9.00 -20.14 4.27
C LEU A 73 -9.93 -20.67 5.34
N HIS A 74 -11.01 -19.96 5.64
CA HIS A 74 -12.09 -20.43 6.50
C HIS A 74 -13.37 -20.58 5.67
N ALA A 75 -14.05 -21.70 5.79
CA ALA A 75 -15.26 -22.00 5.05
C ALA A 75 -16.24 -22.83 5.90
N SER A 76 -17.52 -22.79 5.54
CA SER A 76 -18.55 -23.64 6.11
C SER A 76 -18.51 -25.05 5.47
N GLU A 77 -19.17 -26.01 6.10
CA GLU A 77 -19.31 -27.37 5.60
C GLU A 77 -19.92 -27.40 4.18
N ALA A 78 -20.90 -26.55 3.91
CA ALA A 78 -21.53 -26.44 2.59
C ALA A 78 -20.53 -26.05 1.50
N VAL A 79 -19.59 -25.15 1.80
CA VAL A 79 -18.54 -24.73 0.86
C VAL A 79 -17.50 -25.83 0.65
N VAL A 80 -17.09 -26.52 1.72
CA VAL A 80 -16.08 -27.58 1.68
C VAL A 80 -16.59 -28.82 0.93
N GLY A 81 -17.87 -29.11 1.02
CA GLY A 81 -18.53 -30.20 0.30
C GLY A 81 -18.80 -29.93 -1.19
N SER A 82 -18.61 -28.68 -1.64
CA SER A 82 -18.78 -28.30 -3.04
C SER A 82 -17.63 -28.82 -3.90
N THR A 83 -17.94 -29.19 -5.15
CA THR A 83 -16.93 -29.49 -6.19
C THR A 83 -16.42 -28.25 -6.89
N ASP A 84 -16.97 -27.09 -6.58
CA ASP A 84 -16.64 -25.80 -7.20
C ASP A 84 -15.29 -25.25 -6.69
N ARG A 85 -14.73 -24.32 -7.46
CA ARG A 85 -13.54 -23.58 -7.02
C ARG A 85 -13.92 -22.70 -5.83
N ILE A 86 -13.16 -22.80 -4.75
CA ILE A 86 -13.40 -22.01 -3.53
C ILE A 86 -12.61 -20.71 -3.58
N VAL A 87 -11.33 -20.81 -3.95
CA VAL A 87 -10.39 -19.69 -4.00
C VAL A 87 -9.41 -19.87 -5.14
N GLN A 88 -8.97 -18.78 -5.72
CA GLN A 88 -7.90 -18.72 -6.70
C GLN A 88 -6.89 -17.63 -6.31
N ILE A 89 -5.61 -17.95 -6.29
CA ILE A 89 -4.55 -16.95 -6.27
C ILE A 89 -4.36 -16.48 -7.72
N GLU A 90 -4.67 -15.20 -8.00
CA GLU A 90 -4.62 -14.63 -9.35
C GLU A 90 -3.25 -14.04 -9.67
N ALA A 91 -2.58 -13.44 -8.68
CA ALA A 91 -1.27 -12.84 -8.83
C ALA A 91 -0.50 -12.84 -7.51
N VAL A 92 0.82 -12.75 -7.62
CA VAL A 92 1.75 -12.52 -6.52
C VAL A 92 2.59 -11.30 -6.91
N SER A 93 2.47 -10.22 -6.16
CA SER A 93 3.33 -9.04 -6.34
C SER A 93 4.42 -9.05 -5.31
N SER A 94 5.65 -8.81 -5.73
CA SER A 94 6.81 -8.87 -4.87
C SER A 94 7.66 -7.62 -4.95
N ARG A 95 8.34 -7.36 -3.86
CA ARG A 95 9.41 -6.39 -3.73
C ARG A 95 10.73 -7.13 -3.82
N PRO A 96 11.52 -6.96 -4.89
CA PRO A 96 12.81 -7.62 -4.98
C PRO A 96 13.80 -7.04 -3.97
N PHE A 97 14.73 -7.86 -3.51
CA PHE A 97 15.92 -7.34 -2.85
C PHE A 97 16.76 -6.54 -3.86
N MET A 98 17.12 -5.32 -3.50
CA MET A 98 18.06 -4.53 -4.30
C MET A 98 19.46 -5.14 -4.23
N THR A 99 20.08 -5.30 -5.39
CA THR A 99 21.51 -5.59 -5.47
C THR A 99 22.29 -4.28 -5.55
N ALA A 100 23.49 -4.23 -4.99
CA ALA A 100 24.34 -3.03 -4.97
C ALA A 100 24.67 -2.44 -6.38
N ASN A 101 24.33 -3.16 -7.48
CA ASN A 101 24.57 -2.77 -8.87
C ASN A 101 23.29 -2.41 -9.63
N ALA A 102 22.15 -2.19 -8.95
CA ALA A 102 20.93 -1.77 -9.63
C ALA A 102 21.09 -0.34 -10.20
N SER A 103 20.57 -0.12 -11.41
CA SER A 103 20.62 1.19 -12.04
C SER A 103 19.74 2.20 -11.29
N PHE A 104 20.08 3.49 -11.37
CA PHE A 104 19.34 4.57 -10.71
C PHE A 104 17.84 4.59 -11.07
N LEU A 105 17.47 4.16 -12.27
CA LEU A 105 16.07 4.03 -12.71
C LEU A 105 15.33 2.86 -12.03
N GLU A 106 16.03 1.77 -11.72
CA GLU A 106 15.47 0.65 -10.94
C GLU A 106 15.34 1.03 -9.47
N VAL A 107 16.25 1.88 -8.95
CA VAL A 107 16.20 2.39 -7.57
C VAL A 107 14.93 3.20 -7.30
N GLN A 108 14.41 3.94 -8.29
CA GLN A 108 13.17 4.71 -8.11
C GLN A 108 11.90 3.84 -7.96
N LYS A 109 11.94 2.61 -8.42
CA LYS A 109 10.82 1.64 -8.30
C LYS A 109 10.91 0.71 -7.08
N THR A 110 11.92 0.87 -6.24
CA THR A 110 12.22 -0.08 -5.18
C THR A 110 12.38 0.58 -3.80
N LEU A 111 12.06 -0.09 -2.89
CA LEU A 111 11.75 -0.18 -1.51
C LEU A 111 12.74 0.11 -0.47
N ARG A 112 12.17 0.40 0.70
CA ARG A 112 12.81 0.42 2.01
C ARG A 112 12.87 -0.96 2.66
N CYS A 113 14.10 -1.37 2.91
CA CYS A 113 14.41 -2.26 4.01
C CYS A 113 14.97 -1.45 5.18
N PRO A 114 14.88 -1.89 6.43
CA PRO A 114 15.65 -1.31 7.52
C PRO A 114 17.15 -1.32 7.17
N ALA A 115 17.83 -0.20 7.36
CA ALA A 115 19.24 -0.07 7.04
C ALA A 115 20.05 -1.17 7.75
N GLY A 116 20.87 -1.89 7.01
CA GLY A 116 21.78 -2.90 7.56
C GLY A 116 21.18 -4.30 7.76
N THR A 117 19.93 -4.56 7.37
CA THR A 117 19.39 -5.93 7.42
C THR A 117 19.97 -6.77 6.29
N LEU A 118 20.59 -7.89 6.65
CA LEU A 118 21.01 -8.94 5.72
C LEU A 118 19.92 -10.01 5.70
N SER A 119 19.31 -10.21 4.53
CA SER A 119 18.50 -11.40 4.30
C SER A 119 19.11 -12.14 3.12
N ASN A 120 19.49 -13.39 3.33
CA ASN A 120 20.09 -14.26 2.30
C ASN A 120 21.34 -13.68 1.61
N GLY A 121 22.19 -12.95 2.35
CA GLY A 121 23.48 -12.42 1.83
C GLY A 121 23.34 -11.19 0.93
N ARG A 122 22.17 -10.58 0.85
CA ARG A 122 21.92 -9.33 0.08
C ARG A 122 21.69 -8.15 1.01
N VAL A 123 22.33 -7.03 0.71
CA VAL A 123 22.17 -5.77 1.45
C VAL A 123 20.92 -5.06 0.94
N CYS A 124 20.01 -4.75 1.86
CA CYS A 124 18.91 -3.85 1.57
C CYS A 124 19.42 -2.40 1.50
N VAL A 125 19.15 -1.70 0.41
CA VAL A 125 19.44 -0.27 0.27
C VAL A 125 18.16 0.49 0.58
N PRO A 126 18.16 1.40 1.57
CA PRO A 126 17.01 2.26 1.84
C PRO A 126 16.70 3.13 0.62
N ALA A 127 15.43 3.35 0.31
CA ALA A 127 15.02 4.41 -0.60
C ALA A 127 15.47 5.74 0.03
N VAL A 128 16.40 6.43 -0.60
CA VAL A 128 16.92 7.72 -0.12
C VAL A 128 16.51 8.77 -1.12
N SER A 129 15.71 9.72 -0.68
CA SER A 129 15.39 10.91 -1.47
C SER A 129 16.60 11.82 -1.61
N GLY A 130 16.62 12.64 -2.67
CA GLY A 130 17.69 13.63 -2.87
C GLY A 130 17.83 14.58 -1.66
N SER A 131 19.03 15.10 -1.44
CA SER A 131 19.35 15.94 -0.28
C SER A 131 18.59 17.27 -0.19
N CYS A 132 17.89 17.67 -1.26
CA CYS A 132 17.00 18.83 -1.26
C CYS A 132 15.65 18.56 -0.57
N ASN A 133 15.30 17.29 -0.34
CA ASN A 133 14.06 16.92 0.35
C ASN A 133 14.30 16.89 1.86
N ILE A 134 13.64 17.78 2.57
CA ILE A 134 13.81 17.96 4.03
C ILE A 134 12.74 17.14 4.75
N ASP A 135 13.12 16.37 5.77
CA ASP A 135 12.15 15.67 6.60
C ASP A 135 11.18 16.65 7.27
N LEU A 136 9.89 16.37 7.22
CA LEU A 136 8.87 17.17 7.90
C LEU A 136 9.23 17.37 9.39
N ALA A 137 9.80 16.36 10.02
CA ALA A 137 10.26 16.41 11.41
C ALA A 137 11.41 17.40 11.66
N CYS A 138 12.05 17.94 10.61
CA CYS A 138 13.11 18.95 10.71
C CYS A 138 12.57 20.39 10.68
N VAL A 139 11.30 20.59 10.48
CA VAL A 139 10.67 21.93 10.53
C VAL A 139 10.63 22.38 11.97
N SER A 140 11.40 23.42 12.29
CA SER A 140 11.35 24.04 13.61
C SER A 140 10.07 24.86 13.76
N SER A 141 9.17 24.48 14.64
CA SER A 141 7.88 25.17 14.89
C SER A 141 6.91 25.12 13.69
N PRO A 142 6.50 23.92 13.26
CA PRO A 142 5.53 23.80 12.17
C PRO A 142 4.18 24.43 12.57
N SER A 143 3.56 25.15 11.63
CA SER A 143 2.23 25.70 11.86
C SER A 143 1.17 24.60 11.96
N SER A 144 0.05 24.88 12.64
CA SER A 144 -1.08 23.95 12.71
C SER A 144 -1.64 23.63 11.32
N ALA A 145 -1.61 24.57 10.38
CA ALA A 145 -2.02 24.36 9.00
C ALA A 145 -1.08 23.38 8.26
N LEU A 146 0.25 23.50 8.44
CA LEU A 146 1.21 22.56 7.86
C LEU A 146 1.02 21.15 8.43
N LEU A 147 0.82 21.02 9.74
CA LEU A 147 0.56 19.72 10.36
C LEU A 147 -0.76 19.09 9.89
N ALA A 148 -1.81 19.90 9.73
CA ALA A 148 -3.08 19.45 9.18
C ALA A 148 -2.90 18.98 7.71
N ALA A 149 -2.22 19.75 6.86
CA ALA A 149 -1.91 19.36 5.49
C ALA A 149 -1.07 18.07 5.46
N ALA A 150 -0.07 17.93 6.32
CA ALA A 150 0.74 16.72 6.39
C ALA A 150 -0.06 15.46 6.72
N ARG A 151 -1.13 15.57 7.50
CA ARG A 151 -2.02 14.43 7.84
C ARG A 151 -2.97 14.02 6.72
N SER A 152 -3.13 14.83 5.67
CA SER A 152 -3.89 14.47 4.47
C SER A 152 -3.01 13.82 3.40
N VAL A 153 -1.68 13.98 3.48
CA VAL A 153 -0.74 13.42 2.50
C VAL A 153 -0.33 12.01 2.92
N VAL A 154 -0.47 11.07 2.00
CA VAL A 154 -0.23 9.65 2.22
C VAL A 154 0.77 9.10 1.22
N ARG A 155 1.59 8.13 1.64
CA ARG A 155 2.39 7.33 0.74
C ARG A 155 1.52 6.24 0.16
N LEU A 156 1.50 6.13 -1.16
CA LEU A 156 0.78 5.09 -1.88
C LEU A 156 1.74 3.97 -2.28
N ALA A 157 1.30 2.74 -2.13
CA ALA A 157 1.93 1.57 -2.73
C ALA A 157 0.92 0.93 -3.69
N MET A 158 1.33 0.68 -4.93
CA MET A 158 0.49 0.11 -5.98
C MET A 158 1.26 -0.96 -6.75
N VAL A 159 0.56 -1.78 -7.52
CA VAL A 159 1.16 -2.81 -8.36
C VAL A 159 1.12 -2.37 -9.83
N ASP A 160 2.29 -2.36 -10.45
CA ASP A 160 2.41 -2.23 -11.90
C ASP A 160 1.89 -3.51 -12.57
N GLN A 161 0.81 -3.38 -13.33
CA GLN A 161 0.11 -4.52 -13.95
C GLN A 161 0.92 -5.17 -15.09
N SER A 162 2.00 -4.56 -15.54
CA SER A 162 2.83 -5.09 -16.62
C SER A 162 3.89 -6.10 -16.12
N ASN A 163 4.29 -6.01 -14.87
CA ASN A 163 5.40 -6.78 -14.30
C ASN A 163 5.17 -7.27 -12.86
N ASP A 164 4.00 -7.02 -12.30
CA ASP A 164 3.61 -7.34 -10.92
C ASP A 164 4.56 -6.78 -9.84
N ILE A 165 5.30 -5.71 -10.16
CA ILE A 165 6.20 -5.05 -9.22
C ILE A 165 5.44 -3.94 -8.49
N GLU A 166 5.65 -3.85 -7.17
CA GLU A 166 5.12 -2.76 -6.37
C GLU A 166 5.96 -1.49 -6.53
N TYR A 167 5.30 -0.36 -6.69
CA TYR A 167 5.90 0.97 -6.76
C TYR A 167 5.20 1.96 -5.83
N TYR A 168 5.86 3.08 -5.56
CA TYR A 168 5.37 4.11 -4.67
C TYR A 168 5.06 5.43 -5.35
N CYS A 169 4.04 6.09 -4.82
CA CYS A 169 3.68 7.45 -5.14
C CYS A 169 3.21 8.21 -3.90
N THR A 170 2.85 9.47 -4.11
CA THR A 170 2.18 10.32 -3.12
C THR A 170 0.73 10.49 -3.51
N GLY A 171 -0.16 10.53 -2.53
CA GLY A 171 -1.54 10.95 -2.70
C GLY A 171 -1.96 11.92 -1.61
N THR A 172 -2.99 12.71 -1.90
CA THR A 172 -3.57 13.66 -0.95
C THR A 172 -5.04 13.37 -0.78
N LEU A 173 -5.48 13.17 0.46
CA LEU A 173 -6.90 13.11 0.77
C LEU A 173 -7.53 14.47 0.57
N VAL A 174 -8.59 14.55 -0.22
CA VAL A 174 -9.29 15.80 -0.51
C VAL A 174 -10.71 15.79 0.03
N ASN A 175 -11.15 16.94 0.51
CA ASN A 175 -12.50 17.11 1.04
C ASN A 175 -13.55 17.21 -0.07
N SER A 176 -14.77 16.80 0.26
CA SER A 176 -15.96 16.94 -0.57
C SER A 176 -17.18 17.21 0.31
N GLU A 177 -18.29 17.63 -0.28
CA GLU A 177 -19.54 17.82 0.46
C GLU A 177 -20.08 16.54 1.11
N SER A 178 -19.85 15.41 0.46
CA SER A 178 -20.27 14.08 0.97
C SER A 178 -19.30 13.47 1.98
N HIS A 179 -18.14 14.11 2.22
CA HIS A 179 -17.06 13.60 3.06
C HIS A 179 -16.60 12.18 2.66
N ASP A 180 -16.66 11.87 1.37
CA ASP A 180 -16.16 10.62 0.81
C ASP A 180 -14.63 10.56 0.90
N ASN A 181 -14.09 9.34 0.83
CA ASN A 181 -12.66 9.06 0.94
C ASN A 181 -11.94 9.33 -0.41
N TYR A 182 -11.97 10.56 -0.90
CA TYR A 182 -11.31 10.91 -2.16
C TYR A 182 -9.82 11.10 -1.97
N LEU A 183 -9.07 10.51 -2.90
CA LEU A 183 -7.62 10.58 -3.00
C LEU A 183 -7.25 11.19 -4.34
N TYR A 184 -6.53 12.30 -4.32
CA TYR A 184 -5.93 12.95 -5.48
C TYR A 184 -4.49 12.50 -5.64
N SER A 185 -4.06 12.16 -6.86
CA SER A 185 -2.70 11.77 -7.21
C SER A 185 -2.39 12.09 -8.67
N ALA A 186 -1.24 11.64 -9.17
CA ALA A 186 -0.83 11.81 -10.55
C ALA A 186 -1.35 10.67 -11.46
N ALA A 187 -1.62 10.96 -12.75
CA ALA A 187 -2.03 9.95 -13.72
C ALA A 187 -0.90 8.96 -14.06
N HIS A 188 0.37 9.40 -14.00
CA HIS A 188 1.51 8.47 -14.17
C HIS A 188 1.65 7.49 -12.99
N CYS A 189 1.03 7.79 -11.84
CA CYS A 189 0.95 6.90 -10.69
C CYS A 189 -0.26 5.96 -10.78
N ILE A 190 -1.44 6.49 -11.12
CA ILE A 190 -2.69 5.73 -11.15
C ILE A 190 -3.39 6.02 -12.46
N SER A 191 -3.17 5.17 -13.46
CA SER A 191 -3.71 5.33 -14.82
C SER A 191 -4.81 4.33 -15.16
N SER A 192 -5.04 3.33 -14.31
CA SER A 192 -5.98 2.24 -14.54
C SER A 192 -6.74 1.85 -13.27
N GLN A 193 -7.92 1.24 -13.46
CA GLN A 193 -8.69 0.68 -12.33
C GLN A 193 -7.92 -0.44 -11.62
N ALA A 194 -7.08 -1.19 -12.31
CA ALA A 194 -6.31 -2.27 -11.71
C ALA A 194 -5.23 -1.73 -10.74
N GLU A 195 -4.57 -0.62 -11.09
CA GLU A 195 -3.66 0.09 -10.19
C GLU A 195 -4.42 0.68 -9.00
N ALA A 196 -5.56 1.35 -9.23
CA ALA A 196 -6.40 1.88 -8.16
C ALA A 196 -6.88 0.79 -7.19
N ALA A 197 -7.27 -0.39 -7.70
CA ALA A 197 -7.69 -1.52 -6.87
C ALA A 197 -6.55 -2.13 -6.04
N SER A 198 -5.30 -1.86 -6.40
CA SER A 198 -4.12 -2.36 -5.69
C SER A 198 -3.57 -1.40 -4.63
N ILE A 199 -4.16 -0.22 -4.46
CA ILE A 199 -3.67 0.82 -3.54
C ILE A 199 -3.61 0.31 -2.11
N ILE A 200 -2.45 0.55 -1.48
CA ILE A 200 -2.28 0.59 -0.03
C ILE A 200 -1.86 2.01 0.32
N ALA A 201 -2.69 2.70 1.10
CA ALA A 201 -2.39 4.04 1.58
C ALA A 201 -1.72 3.97 2.96
N THR A 202 -0.52 4.54 3.08
CA THR A 202 0.24 4.59 4.33
C THR A 202 0.16 5.99 4.91
N TYR A 203 -0.49 6.10 6.04
CA TYR A 203 -0.75 7.32 6.78
C TYR A 203 0.34 7.57 7.83
N PHE A 204 0.62 8.83 8.15
CA PHE A 204 1.55 9.24 9.22
C PHE A 204 2.98 8.73 9.01
N ALA A 205 3.35 8.46 7.76
CA ALA A 205 4.67 7.94 7.41
C ALA A 205 5.73 9.05 7.41
N GLU A 206 6.01 9.60 8.58
CA GLU A 206 6.98 10.67 8.82
C GLU A 206 7.91 10.31 9.99
N LEU A 207 9.16 10.78 9.94
CA LEU A 207 10.11 10.50 11.01
C LEU A 207 9.65 11.10 12.35
N PRO A 208 9.89 10.42 13.48
CA PRO A 208 9.49 10.92 14.80
C PRO A 208 10.27 12.15 15.27
N SER A 209 11.46 12.37 14.71
CA SER A 209 12.29 13.55 14.95
C SER A 209 13.28 13.76 13.81
N CYS A 210 13.80 14.97 13.67
CA CYS A 210 14.82 15.32 12.68
C CYS A 210 16.06 14.43 12.82
N GLY A 211 16.48 13.82 11.70
CA GLY A 211 17.63 12.93 11.66
C GLY A 211 17.44 11.56 12.33
N SER A 212 16.21 11.20 12.72
CA SER A 212 15.92 9.88 13.29
C SER A 212 16.18 8.77 12.26
N THR A 213 16.77 7.66 12.74
CA THR A 213 16.89 6.41 11.99
C THR A 213 15.80 5.39 12.36
N ALA A 214 14.93 5.74 13.32
CA ALA A 214 13.85 4.87 13.74
C ALA A 214 12.74 4.78 12.67
N THR A 215 12.15 3.62 12.54
CA THR A 215 10.96 3.44 11.71
C THR A 215 9.80 4.23 12.32
N PRO A 216 9.11 5.10 11.55
CA PRO A 216 7.94 5.82 12.03
C PRO A 216 6.81 4.89 12.48
N ALA A 217 6.00 5.36 13.41
CA ALA A 217 4.68 4.78 13.67
C ALA A 217 3.73 5.20 12.56
N TYR A 218 3.46 4.33 11.60
CA TYR A 218 2.53 4.57 10.50
C TYR A 218 1.33 3.60 10.55
N GLN A 219 0.27 3.94 9.82
CA GLN A 219 -0.87 3.05 9.62
C GLN A 219 -1.03 2.80 8.12
N ALA A 220 -1.01 1.53 7.71
CA ALA A 220 -1.28 1.13 6.34
C ALA A 220 -2.73 0.66 6.21
N VAL A 221 -3.45 1.19 5.24
CA VAL A 221 -4.84 0.81 4.93
C VAL A 221 -4.88 0.31 3.50
N GLY A 222 -5.14 -0.97 3.32
CA GLY A 222 -5.31 -1.62 2.03
C GLY A 222 -6.74 -1.50 1.49
N GLY A 223 -7.12 -2.44 0.62
CA GLY A 223 -8.47 -2.51 0.04
C GLY A 223 -8.65 -1.73 -1.25
N GLY A 224 -7.63 -0.99 -1.70
CA GLY A 224 -7.66 -0.27 -2.97
C GLY A 224 -8.72 0.82 -3.05
N GLY A 225 -9.14 1.13 -4.27
CA GLY A 225 -10.16 2.13 -4.54
C GLY A 225 -10.76 2.01 -5.93
N THR A 226 -11.74 2.86 -6.20
CA THR A 226 -12.36 3.03 -7.52
C THR A 226 -11.75 4.24 -8.21
N LEU A 227 -11.17 4.06 -9.39
CA LEU A 227 -10.68 5.15 -10.22
C LEU A 227 -11.87 5.94 -10.77
N LEU A 228 -11.96 7.22 -10.43
CA LEU A 228 -13.05 8.10 -10.83
C LEU A 228 -12.67 8.95 -12.04
N VAL A 229 -11.47 9.52 -12.02
CA VAL A 229 -10.94 10.40 -13.07
C VAL A 229 -9.48 10.08 -13.32
N VAL A 230 -9.08 10.10 -14.57
CA VAL A 230 -7.68 10.12 -15.00
C VAL A 230 -7.54 11.06 -16.20
N ASP A 231 -6.63 12.00 -16.11
CA ASP A 231 -6.24 12.87 -17.21
C ASP A 231 -4.71 12.83 -17.38
N LYS A 232 -4.26 12.16 -18.43
CA LYS A 232 -2.83 12.00 -18.72
C LYS A 232 -2.19 13.29 -19.26
N THR A 233 -2.99 14.23 -19.75
CA THR A 233 -2.49 15.52 -20.26
C THR A 233 -2.12 16.45 -19.12
N LEU A 234 -2.97 16.45 -18.09
CA LEU A 234 -2.77 17.25 -16.86
C LEU A 234 -2.01 16.46 -15.79
N ASP A 235 -1.73 15.18 -16.05
CA ASP A 235 -1.11 14.24 -15.09
C ASP A 235 -1.83 14.15 -13.75
N VAL A 236 -3.15 14.01 -13.79
CA VAL A 236 -3.97 13.91 -12.58
C VAL A 236 -4.81 12.64 -12.55
N SER A 237 -5.01 12.11 -11.35
CA SER A 237 -5.96 11.04 -11.07
C SER A 237 -6.75 11.32 -9.78
N LEU A 238 -8.00 10.88 -9.77
CA LEU A 238 -8.88 10.91 -8.60
C LEU A 238 -9.43 9.51 -8.34
N VAL A 239 -9.25 9.04 -7.13
CA VAL A 239 -9.68 7.72 -6.67
C VAL A 239 -10.58 7.88 -5.46
N ARG A 240 -11.64 7.08 -5.37
CA ARG A 240 -12.40 6.90 -4.13
C ARG A 240 -11.87 5.64 -3.43
N LEU A 241 -11.22 5.80 -2.28
CA LEU A 241 -10.72 4.68 -1.49
C LEU A 241 -11.88 3.83 -0.95
N SER A 242 -11.69 2.51 -0.94
CA SER A 242 -12.71 1.55 -0.47
C SER A 242 -12.89 1.58 1.05
N LEU A 243 -11.86 1.95 1.79
CA LEU A 243 -11.88 2.02 3.25
C LEU A 243 -11.62 3.45 3.73
N ALA A 244 -12.20 3.78 4.88
CA ALA A 244 -12.05 5.09 5.50
C ALA A 244 -10.60 5.31 5.97
N PRO A 245 -10.10 6.55 5.90
CA PRO A 245 -8.84 6.95 6.53
C PRO A 245 -8.87 6.67 8.05
N PRO A 246 -7.72 6.36 8.66
CA PRO A 246 -7.65 6.14 10.10
C PRO A 246 -7.91 7.42 10.88
N VAL A 247 -8.28 7.26 12.15
CA VAL A 247 -8.46 8.39 13.08
C VAL A 247 -7.18 9.22 13.15
N GLY A 248 -7.33 10.54 13.02
CA GLY A 248 -6.22 11.49 12.98
C GLY A 248 -5.78 11.91 11.57
N ALA A 249 -6.21 11.22 10.52
CA ALA A 249 -6.08 11.73 9.17
C ALA A 249 -6.99 12.96 8.95
N THR A 250 -6.57 13.86 8.07
CA THR A 250 -7.33 15.04 7.69
C THR A 250 -7.65 15.00 6.20
N LEU A 251 -8.65 15.76 5.79
CA LEU A 251 -8.98 15.98 4.38
C LEU A 251 -8.53 17.39 4.01
N SER A 252 -7.69 17.55 2.99
CA SER A 252 -7.28 18.84 2.48
C SER A 252 -8.42 19.54 1.75
N ALA A 253 -8.57 20.83 1.98
CA ALA A 253 -9.34 21.69 1.08
C ALA A 253 -8.61 21.78 -0.27
N TRP A 254 -9.35 22.11 -1.31
CA TRP A 254 -8.83 22.35 -2.65
C TRP A 254 -9.30 23.67 -3.21
N ASN A 255 -8.52 24.23 -4.12
CA ASN A 255 -8.86 25.49 -4.78
C ASN A 255 -8.49 25.40 -6.27
N ALA A 256 -9.46 25.64 -7.13
CA ALA A 256 -9.28 25.59 -8.58
C ALA A 256 -8.86 26.95 -9.20
N THR A 257 -8.62 27.96 -8.39
CA THR A 257 -8.13 29.26 -8.91
C THR A 257 -6.66 29.17 -9.30
N VAL A 258 -6.30 29.91 -10.34
CA VAL A 258 -4.91 30.00 -10.78
C VAL A 258 -4.06 30.64 -9.69
N VAL A 259 -3.01 29.95 -9.28
CA VAL A 259 -2.03 30.47 -8.31
C VAL A 259 -1.17 31.52 -9.02
N PRO A 260 -1.09 32.76 -8.50
CA PRO A 260 -0.26 33.80 -9.11
C PRO A 260 1.22 33.41 -9.18
N THR A 261 1.89 33.82 -10.25
CA THR A 261 3.34 33.64 -10.37
C THR A 261 4.08 34.32 -9.22
N GLY A 262 5.05 33.62 -8.61
CA GLY A 262 5.82 34.10 -7.46
C GLY A 262 5.17 33.82 -6.10
N THR A 263 4.02 33.15 -6.06
CA THR A 263 3.45 32.67 -4.80
C THR A 263 4.35 31.59 -4.19
N THR A 264 4.70 31.74 -2.92
CA THR A 264 5.39 30.68 -2.17
C THR A 264 4.43 29.53 -1.90
N VAL A 265 4.83 28.31 -2.24
CA VAL A 265 4.09 27.09 -1.99
C VAL A 265 4.93 26.13 -1.16
N ILE A 266 4.29 25.24 -0.44
CA ILE A 266 4.91 24.12 0.26
C ILE A 266 4.41 22.85 -0.40
N ASP A 267 5.35 22.00 -0.84
CA ASP A 267 5.04 20.67 -1.35
C ASP A 267 5.29 19.64 -0.25
N LEU A 268 4.28 18.81 0.01
CA LEU A 268 4.36 17.69 0.95
C LEU A 268 4.24 16.39 0.17
N HIS A 269 5.27 15.54 0.23
CA HIS A 269 5.31 14.35 -0.59
C HIS A 269 6.17 13.21 0.02
N HIS A 270 6.17 12.08 -0.66
CA HIS A 270 6.95 10.88 -0.35
C HIS A 270 7.92 10.58 -1.50
N PRO A 271 9.00 11.37 -1.67
CA PRO A 271 9.90 11.24 -2.82
C PRO A 271 10.56 9.87 -2.83
N SER A 272 10.54 9.18 -3.97
CA SER A 272 11.09 7.81 -4.12
C SER A 272 10.57 6.81 -3.07
N GLY A 273 9.34 7.00 -2.56
CA GLY A 273 8.78 6.19 -1.48
C GLY A 273 9.40 6.44 -0.11
N ASP A 274 10.18 7.51 0.06
CA ASP A 274 10.77 7.93 1.34
C ASP A 274 9.72 8.41 2.35
N TRP A 275 10.15 8.63 3.60
CA TRP A 275 9.30 9.25 4.62
C TRP A 275 8.88 10.65 4.17
N LYS A 276 7.80 11.15 4.76
CA LYS A 276 7.24 12.44 4.35
C LYS A 276 8.28 13.56 4.41
N LYS A 277 8.39 14.27 3.30
CA LYS A 277 9.27 15.42 3.11
C LYS A 277 8.45 16.65 2.74
N PHE A 278 9.12 17.80 2.79
CA PHE A 278 8.61 19.07 2.29
C PHE A 278 9.70 19.83 1.55
#